data_ea5fe7e9034d5e24370f749e799c8029
#
_entry.id   ea5fe7e9034d5e24370f749e799c8029
#
_cell.length_a   1.000
_cell.length_b   1.000
_cell.length_c   1.000
_cell.angle_alpha   90.00
_cell.angle_beta   90.00
_cell.angle_gamma   90.00
#
_symmetry.space_group_name_H-M   'P 1'
#
loop_
_entity.id
_entity.type
_entity.pdbx_description
1 polymer ?
#
loop_
_entity_poly.entity_id
_entity_poly.type
_entity_poly.pdbx_seq_one_letter_code
_entity_poly.pdbx_strand_id
1 'polypeptide(L)'
;MAKLLVLHGPNLNLLGTREPEVYGRTTLAQINTSLAEQASAAGHALESLQSNAEHDLVNRVQSARSDGTDFILINPAAFTHTSVALRDALAAVAMPFIEIHLSNPHSREAFRHHSYFSDLAVGVVCGFGADSYRYALEAALKRLSA
;
A
#
# COMPACT_ATOMS: atom_id res chain seq x y z
N MET A 1 -10.22 12.31 -14.38
CA MET A 1 -8.92 11.70 -13.98
C MET A 1 -8.81 11.67 -12.47
N ALA A 2 -8.52 10.52 -11.90
CA ALA A 2 -8.30 10.40 -10.47
C ALA A 2 -6.79 10.38 -10.15
N LYS A 3 -6.44 10.70 -8.92
CA LYS A 3 -5.09 10.65 -8.41
C LYS A 3 -5.00 9.60 -7.31
N LEU A 4 -4.13 8.61 -7.50
CA LEU A 4 -3.89 7.56 -6.52
C LEU A 4 -2.52 7.77 -5.87
N LEU A 5 -2.42 7.35 -4.61
CA LEU A 5 -1.19 7.37 -3.84
C LEU A 5 -0.89 5.95 -3.38
N VAL A 6 0.30 5.43 -3.67
CA VAL A 6 0.77 4.18 -3.10
C VAL A 6 1.84 4.45 -2.06
N LEU A 7 1.64 3.89 -0.87
CA LEU A 7 2.56 4.05 0.26
C LEU A 7 3.18 2.70 0.59
N HIS A 8 4.51 2.71 0.77
CA HIS A 8 5.29 1.53 1.10
C HIS A 8 5.99 1.75 2.44
N GLY A 9 5.80 0.83 3.36
CA GLY A 9 6.38 0.87 4.69
C GLY A 9 7.83 0.45 4.76
N PRO A 10 8.34 0.20 6.00
CA PRO A 10 9.75 -0.06 6.23
C PRO A 10 10.24 -1.32 5.55
N ASN A 11 11.49 -1.29 5.14
CA ASN A 11 12.23 -2.37 4.51
C ASN A 11 11.79 -2.73 3.09
N LEU A 12 10.72 -2.14 2.56
CA LEU A 12 10.27 -2.41 1.20
C LEU A 12 11.24 -1.85 0.16
N ASN A 13 12.09 -0.90 0.54
CA ASN A 13 13.19 -0.46 -0.30
C ASN A 13 14.21 -1.57 -0.61
N LEU A 14 14.21 -2.64 0.19
CA LEU A 14 15.12 -3.78 0.01
C LEU A 14 14.50 -4.91 -0.83
N LEU A 15 13.32 -4.72 -1.38
CA LEU A 15 12.68 -5.74 -2.22
C LEU A 15 13.57 -6.16 -3.38
N GLY A 16 13.55 -7.47 -3.68
CA GLY A 16 14.41 -8.07 -4.70
C GLY A 16 15.73 -8.58 -4.15
N THR A 17 16.16 -8.11 -2.98
CA THR A 17 17.41 -8.52 -2.33
C THR A 17 17.21 -9.16 -0.96
N ARG A 18 16.03 -8.99 -0.35
CA ARG A 18 15.71 -9.46 1.00
C ARG A 18 14.71 -10.61 0.93
N GLU A 19 15.07 -11.74 1.54
CA GLU A 19 14.18 -12.90 1.68
C GLU A 19 13.39 -13.22 0.41
N PRO A 20 14.06 -13.49 -0.74
CA PRO A 20 13.35 -13.67 -2.02
C PRO A 20 12.38 -14.86 -2.00
N GLU A 21 12.58 -15.85 -1.13
CA GLU A 21 11.67 -16.95 -0.94
C GLU A 21 10.31 -16.53 -0.33
N VAL A 22 10.27 -15.37 0.34
CA VAL A 22 9.05 -14.81 0.95
C VAL A 22 8.45 -13.71 0.06
N TYR A 23 9.28 -12.79 -0.42
CA TYR A 23 8.83 -11.55 -1.08
C TYR A 23 9.07 -11.55 -2.59
N GLY A 24 9.83 -12.53 -3.15
CA GLY A 24 10.16 -12.58 -4.56
C GLY A 24 11.38 -11.71 -4.91
N ARG A 25 11.67 -11.61 -6.21
CA ARG A 25 12.86 -10.91 -6.73
C ARG A 25 12.54 -9.57 -7.39
N THR A 26 11.27 -9.21 -7.52
CA THR A 26 10.85 -7.94 -8.08
C THR A 26 11.26 -6.81 -7.14
N THR A 27 11.88 -5.77 -7.70
CA THR A 27 12.30 -4.60 -6.91
C THR A 27 11.15 -3.62 -6.71
N LEU A 28 11.27 -2.75 -5.71
CA LEU A 28 10.27 -1.71 -5.48
C LEU A 28 10.17 -0.74 -6.68
N ALA A 29 11.31 -0.41 -7.30
CA ALA A 29 11.32 0.44 -8.48
C ALA A 29 10.49 -0.16 -9.63
N GLN A 30 10.61 -1.47 -9.84
CA GLN A 30 9.81 -2.18 -10.84
C GLN A 30 8.33 -2.17 -10.50
N ILE A 31 7.98 -2.34 -9.23
CA ILE A 31 6.60 -2.25 -8.76
C ILE A 31 6.03 -0.86 -9.03
N ASN A 32 6.75 0.19 -8.64
CA ASN A 32 6.28 1.56 -8.84
C ASN A 32 6.08 1.90 -10.32
N THR A 33 7.01 1.49 -11.18
CA THR A 33 6.88 1.70 -12.63
C THR A 33 5.65 0.99 -13.18
N SER A 34 5.47 -0.28 -12.81
CA SER A 34 4.33 -1.08 -13.26
C SER A 34 2.99 -0.48 -12.82
N LEU A 35 2.91 -0.02 -11.57
CA LEU A 35 1.69 0.61 -11.06
C LEU A 35 1.39 1.93 -11.76
N ALA A 36 2.41 2.76 -11.99
CA ALA A 36 2.22 4.03 -12.70
C ALA A 36 1.71 3.79 -14.13
N GLU A 37 2.26 2.79 -14.83
CA GLU A 37 1.83 2.43 -16.17
C GLU A 37 0.38 1.90 -16.16
N GLN A 38 0.04 1.06 -15.20
CA GLN A 38 -1.31 0.51 -15.06
C GLN A 38 -2.34 1.62 -14.82
N ALA A 39 -2.03 2.57 -13.94
CA ALA A 39 -2.91 3.71 -13.66
C ALA A 39 -3.04 4.61 -14.89
N SER A 40 -1.93 4.91 -15.56
CA SER A 40 -1.91 5.75 -16.76
C SER A 40 -2.73 5.14 -17.89
N ALA A 41 -2.64 3.83 -18.10
CA ALA A 41 -3.42 3.12 -19.11
C ALA A 41 -4.93 3.25 -18.85
N ALA A 42 -5.35 3.45 -17.61
CA ALA A 42 -6.75 3.65 -17.22
C ALA A 42 -7.13 5.13 -17.16
N GLY A 43 -6.21 6.05 -17.52
CA GLY A 43 -6.47 7.48 -17.53
C GLY A 43 -6.30 8.18 -16.18
N HIS A 44 -5.54 7.58 -15.26
CA HIS A 44 -5.35 8.11 -13.91
C HIS A 44 -3.85 8.34 -13.61
N ALA A 45 -3.56 9.18 -12.62
CA ALA A 45 -2.21 9.43 -12.15
C ALA A 45 -1.96 8.67 -10.85
N LEU A 46 -0.70 8.24 -10.65
CA LEU A 46 -0.30 7.53 -9.44
C LEU A 46 1.05 8.06 -8.96
N GLU A 47 1.09 8.45 -7.70
CA GLU A 47 2.33 8.82 -7.00
C GLU A 47 2.67 7.74 -5.99
N SER A 48 3.97 7.59 -5.70
CA SER A 48 4.44 6.60 -4.72
C SER A 48 5.41 7.23 -3.73
N LEU A 49 5.40 6.72 -2.50
CA LEU A 49 6.37 7.06 -1.45
C LEU A 49 6.69 5.81 -0.66
N GLN A 50 7.98 5.57 -0.44
CA GLN A 50 8.46 4.55 0.50
C GLN A 50 9.24 5.25 1.60
N SER A 51 9.03 4.84 2.85
CA SER A 51 9.85 5.31 3.96
C SER A 51 9.93 4.26 5.06
N ASN A 52 11.07 4.25 5.75
CA ASN A 52 11.27 3.50 6.98
C ASN A 52 10.81 4.30 8.21
N ALA A 53 10.55 5.59 8.04
CA ALA A 53 10.13 6.48 9.13
C ALA A 53 8.61 6.57 9.20
N GLU A 54 8.07 6.20 10.35
CA GLU A 54 6.62 6.24 10.57
C GLU A 54 6.04 7.63 10.32
N HIS A 55 6.74 8.68 10.78
CA HIS A 55 6.24 10.06 10.63
C HIS A 55 6.17 10.51 9.16
N ASP A 56 7.03 10.00 8.29
CA ASP A 56 6.95 10.31 6.86
C ASP A 56 5.65 9.80 6.26
N LEU A 57 5.25 8.59 6.63
CA LEU A 57 4.01 7.98 6.14
C LEU A 57 2.80 8.70 6.74
N VAL A 58 2.84 9.03 8.01
CA VAL A 58 1.76 9.80 8.67
C VAL A 58 1.59 11.15 7.97
N ASN A 59 2.68 11.88 7.77
CA ASN A 59 2.64 13.20 7.13
C ASN A 59 2.11 13.09 5.69
N ARG A 60 2.50 12.05 4.95
CA ARG A 60 2.03 11.89 3.58
C ARG A 60 0.55 11.56 3.51
N VAL A 61 0.05 10.74 4.42
CA VAL A 61 -1.40 10.46 4.53
C VAL A 61 -2.15 11.76 4.81
N GLN A 62 -1.67 12.56 5.75
CA GLN A 62 -2.32 13.84 6.08
C GLN A 62 -2.37 14.79 4.87
N SER A 63 -1.30 14.83 4.06
CA SER A 63 -1.25 15.64 2.85
C SER A 63 -2.30 15.23 1.82
N ALA A 64 -2.66 13.96 1.78
CA ALA A 64 -3.66 13.45 0.84
C ALA A 64 -5.04 14.09 1.04
N ARG A 65 -5.28 14.64 2.23
CA ARG A 65 -6.55 15.32 2.53
C ARG A 65 -6.78 16.56 1.65
N SER A 66 -5.70 17.20 1.19
CA SER A 66 -5.79 18.48 0.50
C SER A 66 -5.03 18.55 -0.83
N ASP A 67 -4.36 17.49 -1.25
CA ASP A 67 -3.52 17.51 -2.45
C ASP A 67 -4.19 16.93 -3.70
N GLY A 68 -5.48 16.59 -3.62
CA GLY A 68 -6.23 16.02 -4.73
C GLY A 68 -6.18 14.50 -4.83
N THR A 69 -5.60 13.82 -3.84
CA THR A 69 -5.62 12.35 -3.81
C THR A 69 -7.03 11.82 -3.65
N ASP A 70 -7.40 10.82 -4.42
CA ASP A 70 -8.73 10.21 -4.42
C ASP A 70 -8.76 8.82 -3.80
N PHE A 71 -7.62 8.13 -3.78
CA PHE A 71 -7.54 6.76 -3.28
C PHE A 71 -6.12 6.44 -2.84
N ILE A 72 -5.98 5.66 -1.76
CA ILE A 72 -4.68 5.25 -1.23
C ILE A 72 -4.55 3.72 -1.34
N LEU A 73 -3.38 3.26 -1.81
CA LEU A 73 -2.94 1.89 -1.70
C LEU A 73 -1.81 1.87 -0.68
N ILE A 74 -1.87 1.02 0.32
CA ILE A 74 -0.84 1.00 1.35
C ILE A 74 -0.37 -0.40 1.67
N ASN A 75 0.94 -0.61 1.58
CA ASN A 75 1.61 -1.76 2.16
C ASN A 75 2.36 -1.28 3.40
N PRO A 76 1.77 -1.42 4.60
CA PRO A 76 2.38 -0.88 5.82
C PRO A 76 3.61 -1.66 6.28
N ALA A 77 3.86 -2.84 5.72
CA ALA A 77 4.94 -3.74 6.12
C ALA A 77 4.87 -4.00 7.64
N ALA A 78 5.98 -3.87 8.37
CA ALA A 78 5.97 -4.15 9.80
C ALA A 78 5.07 -3.19 10.60
N PHE A 79 4.80 -1.99 10.10
CA PHE A 79 3.88 -1.07 10.77
C PHE A 79 2.44 -1.58 10.82
N THR A 80 2.10 -2.58 10.03
CA THR A 80 0.79 -3.26 10.09
C THR A 80 0.44 -3.70 11.51
N HIS A 81 1.44 -4.12 12.26
CA HIS A 81 1.28 -4.77 13.56
C HIS A 81 1.65 -3.85 14.74
N THR A 82 2.05 -2.62 14.49
CA THR A 82 2.62 -1.74 15.52
C THR A 82 2.13 -0.29 15.46
N SER A 83 1.72 0.22 14.30
CA SER A 83 1.50 1.67 14.15
C SER A 83 0.05 2.07 14.36
N VAL A 84 -0.27 2.45 15.57
CA VAL A 84 -1.53 3.12 15.87
C VAL A 84 -1.56 4.51 15.25
N ALA A 85 -0.40 5.21 15.22
CA ALA A 85 -0.31 6.56 14.64
C ALA A 85 -0.71 6.58 13.17
N LEU A 86 -0.24 5.61 12.38
CA LEU A 86 -0.58 5.53 10.97
C LEU A 86 -2.05 5.13 10.77
N ARG A 87 -2.55 4.19 11.59
CA ARG A 87 -3.97 3.86 11.61
C ARG A 87 -4.83 5.12 11.83
N ASP A 88 -4.47 5.92 12.84
CA ASP A 88 -5.23 7.10 13.20
C ASP A 88 -5.18 8.17 12.09
N ALA A 89 -4.05 8.29 11.39
CA ALA A 89 -3.93 9.20 10.25
C ALA A 89 -4.89 8.80 9.12
N LEU A 90 -4.94 7.53 8.78
CA LEU A 90 -5.87 7.03 7.76
C LEU A 90 -7.33 7.24 8.15
N ALA A 91 -7.67 7.01 9.41
CA ALA A 91 -9.02 7.26 9.92
C ALA A 91 -9.37 8.74 9.86
N ALA A 92 -8.41 9.61 10.21
CA ALA A 92 -8.64 11.06 10.26
C ALA A 92 -8.89 11.66 8.86
N VAL A 93 -8.15 11.22 7.84
CA VAL A 93 -8.37 11.71 6.47
C VAL A 93 -9.61 11.11 5.83
N ALA A 94 -10.09 9.98 6.35
CA ALA A 94 -11.31 9.30 5.90
C ALA A 94 -11.33 9.00 4.39
N MET A 95 -10.15 8.79 3.81
CA MET A 95 -10.02 8.48 2.39
C MET A 95 -10.08 6.97 2.18
N PRO A 96 -10.72 6.47 1.12
CA PRO A 96 -10.73 5.03 0.86
C PRO A 96 -9.32 4.53 0.60
N PHE A 97 -9.00 3.37 1.18
CA PHE A 97 -7.71 2.73 0.93
C PHE A 97 -7.83 1.21 0.91
N ILE A 98 -6.89 0.58 0.22
CA ILE A 98 -6.72 -0.87 0.19
C ILE A 98 -5.40 -1.21 0.88
N GLU A 99 -5.44 -2.17 1.79
CA GLU A 99 -4.27 -2.70 2.47
C GLU A 99 -3.65 -3.82 1.63
N ILE A 100 -2.31 -3.79 1.49
CA ILE A 100 -1.57 -4.72 0.63
C ILE A 100 -0.46 -5.39 1.43
N HIS A 101 -0.28 -6.69 1.22
CA HIS A 101 0.86 -7.46 1.70
C HIS A 101 1.35 -8.39 0.60
N LEU A 102 2.67 -8.50 0.43
CA LEU A 102 3.24 -9.43 -0.54
C LEU A 102 3.11 -10.88 -0.07
N SER A 103 3.42 -11.12 1.20
CA SER A 103 3.28 -12.44 1.80
C SER A 103 1.86 -12.68 2.28
N ASN A 104 1.57 -13.94 2.65
CA ASN A 104 0.36 -14.25 3.39
C ASN A 104 0.65 -14.17 4.90
N PRO A 105 0.22 -13.11 5.60
CA PRO A 105 0.50 -12.95 7.02
C PRO A 105 -0.04 -14.10 7.87
N HIS A 106 -1.08 -14.76 7.41
CA HIS A 106 -1.73 -15.85 8.14
C HIS A 106 -0.90 -17.13 8.19
N SER A 107 0.09 -17.26 7.31
CA SER A 107 1.02 -18.39 7.29
C SER A 107 2.37 -18.07 7.92
N ARG A 108 2.48 -16.90 8.56
CA ARG A 108 3.71 -16.43 9.20
C ARG A 108 3.55 -16.45 10.73
N GLU A 109 4.46 -15.76 11.44
CA GLU A 109 4.43 -15.72 12.91
C GLU A 109 3.12 -15.12 13.42
N ALA A 110 2.67 -15.61 14.58
CA ALA A 110 1.36 -15.23 15.15
C ALA A 110 1.20 -13.71 15.33
N PHE A 111 2.30 -12.98 15.63
CA PHE A 111 2.22 -11.53 15.82
C PHE A 111 1.89 -10.77 14.52
N ARG A 112 2.00 -11.44 13.34
CA ARG A 112 1.65 -10.83 12.06
C ARG A 112 0.19 -11.08 11.66
N HIS A 113 -0.56 -11.85 12.42
CA HIS A 113 -1.94 -12.22 12.06
C HIS A 113 -2.92 -11.07 12.26
N HIS A 114 -2.62 -10.12 13.14
CA HIS A 114 -3.49 -8.97 13.40
C HIS A 114 -2.97 -7.72 12.71
N SER A 115 -3.85 -7.04 11.98
CA SER A 115 -3.57 -5.77 11.33
C SER A 115 -4.34 -4.65 12.03
N TYR A 116 -3.64 -3.51 12.24
CA TYR A 116 -4.29 -2.29 12.72
C TYR A 116 -5.03 -1.53 11.60
N PHE A 117 -5.03 -2.04 10.37
CA PHE A 117 -5.59 -1.33 9.23
C PHE A 117 -6.76 -2.04 8.58
N SER A 118 -6.84 -3.36 8.68
CA SER A 118 -7.79 -4.16 7.91
C SER A 118 -9.25 -3.79 8.16
N ASP A 119 -9.59 -3.39 9.38
CA ASP A 119 -10.96 -3.00 9.73
C ASP A 119 -11.36 -1.64 9.14
N LEU A 120 -10.38 -0.78 8.81
CA LEU A 120 -10.63 0.53 8.19
C LEU A 120 -10.58 0.46 6.66
N ALA A 121 -9.86 -0.51 6.09
CA ALA A 121 -9.64 -0.62 4.65
C ALA A 121 -10.94 -1.00 3.93
N VAL A 122 -11.07 -0.57 2.67
CA VAL A 122 -12.17 -1.06 1.81
C VAL A 122 -11.95 -2.50 1.40
N GLY A 123 -10.72 -2.99 1.47
CA GLY A 123 -10.37 -4.38 1.19
C GLY A 123 -8.91 -4.65 1.51
N VAL A 124 -8.54 -5.92 1.52
CA VAL A 124 -7.18 -6.39 1.81
C VAL A 124 -6.75 -7.36 0.72
N VAL A 125 -5.56 -7.16 0.17
CA VAL A 125 -4.95 -8.09 -0.80
C VAL A 125 -3.63 -8.57 -0.23
N CYS A 126 -3.45 -9.88 -0.11
CA CYS A 126 -2.23 -10.45 0.45
C CYS A 126 -1.89 -11.79 -0.18
N GLY A 127 -0.61 -12.14 -0.18
CA GLY A 127 -0.17 -13.50 -0.48
C GLY A 127 0.24 -13.78 -1.92
N PHE A 128 0.21 -12.78 -2.81
CA PHE A 128 0.48 -12.97 -4.23
C PHE A 128 1.79 -12.32 -4.68
N GLY A 129 2.72 -12.07 -3.74
CA GLY A 129 3.97 -11.40 -4.05
C GLY A 129 3.74 -10.00 -4.63
N ALA A 130 4.57 -9.61 -5.59
CA ALA A 130 4.44 -8.31 -6.25
C ALA A 130 3.07 -8.13 -6.94
N ASP A 131 2.45 -9.20 -7.38
CA ASP A 131 1.11 -9.15 -8.01
C ASP A 131 0.03 -8.67 -7.05
N SER A 132 0.25 -8.74 -5.75
CA SER A 132 -0.69 -8.19 -4.77
C SER A 132 -0.96 -6.70 -5.02
N TYR A 133 0.08 -5.95 -5.39
CA TYR A 133 -0.06 -4.54 -5.77
C TYR A 133 -0.92 -4.36 -7.01
N ARG A 134 -0.67 -5.17 -8.03
CA ARG A 134 -1.42 -5.09 -9.30
C ARG A 134 -2.90 -5.37 -9.08
N TYR A 135 -3.23 -6.38 -8.29
CA TYR A 135 -4.62 -6.72 -7.97
C TYR A 135 -5.30 -5.63 -7.15
N ALA A 136 -4.58 -5.04 -6.19
CA ALA A 136 -5.12 -3.95 -5.39
C ALA A 136 -5.43 -2.71 -6.25
N LEU A 137 -4.50 -2.35 -7.16
CA LEU A 137 -4.73 -1.22 -8.06
C LEU A 137 -5.91 -1.49 -8.99
N GLU A 138 -6.02 -2.70 -9.52
CA GLU A 138 -7.17 -3.07 -10.37
C GLU A 138 -8.50 -2.87 -9.63
N ALA A 139 -8.57 -3.30 -8.37
CA ALA A 139 -9.75 -3.10 -7.55
C ALA A 139 -10.04 -1.61 -7.30
N ALA A 140 -9.02 -0.82 -7.04
CA ALA A 140 -9.16 0.63 -6.82
C ALA A 140 -9.65 1.33 -8.09
N LEU A 141 -9.08 0.99 -9.24
CA LEU A 141 -9.48 1.57 -10.52
C LEU A 141 -10.95 1.25 -10.86
N LYS A 142 -11.38 0.05 -10.55
CA LYS A 142 -12.77 -0.36 -10.75
C LYS A 142 -13.72 0.44 -9.86
N ARG A 143 -13.35 0.69 -8.60
CA ARG A 143 -14.17 1.53 -7.71
C ARG A 143 -14.25 2.97 -8.20
N LEU A 144 -13.14 3.52 -8.73
CA LEU A 144 -13.09 4.90 -9.21
C LEU A 144 -13.93 5.11 -10.47
N SER A 145 -14.17 4.06 -11.24
CA SER A 145 -14.98 4.13 -12.47
C SER A 145 -16.47 3.86 -12.22
N ALA A 146 -16.81 3.48 -11.01
CA ALA A 146 -18.19 3.14 -10.64
C ALA A 146 -19.06 4.37 -10.38
#